data_7f6802cd54b3f0512e116198d080af86
#
_entry.id   7f6802cd54b3f0512e116198d080af86
#
_cell.length_a   1.000
_cell.length_b   1.000
_cell.length_c   1.000
_cell.angle_alpha   90.00
_cell.angle_beta   90.00
_cell.angle_gamma   90.00
#
_symmetry.space_group_name_H-M   'P 1'
#
loop_
_entity.id
_entity.type
_entity.pdbx_description
1 polymer ?
#
loop_
_entity_poly.entity_id
_entity_poly.type
_entity_poly.pdbx_seq_one_letter_code
_entity_poly.pdbx_strand_id
1 'polypeptide(L)'
;WEGRDENSGPYVYWQDGKLVKDSSAGPGGSHGKQHEYVLNGRDKIHSIVKGLPLKWRHTQDELYDRMRGPGNIGDLLYTAYSDKETGGSGREEPLVDSGNARIFHTMLGHAGATVEDNTAMQCTGFQVLLLRGAEWAATGKVTQKVPKDFPTETQCSYRKDYKEKK
;
A
#
# COMPACT_ATOMS: atom_id res chain seq x y z
N TRP A 1 4.91 -17.45 4.41
CA TRP A 1 3.53 -17.33 4.85
C TRP A 1 2.90 -18.71 5.09
N GLU A 2 3.35 -19.31 6.19
CA GLU A 2 2.85 -20.59 6.63
C GLU A 2 1.76 -20.37 7.67
N GLY A 3 0.66 -19.97 7.47
CA GLY A 3 -0.41 -19.71 8.43
C GLY A 3 -1.67 -19.36 7.68
N ARG A 4 -2.16 -20.30 6.90
CA ARG A 4 -3.39 -20.14 6.14
C ARG A 4 -4.58 -20.85 6.82
N ASP A 5 -4.45 -21.12 8.09
CA ASP A 5 -5.48 -21.76 8.87
C ASP A 5 -6.25 -20.74 9.74
N GLU A 6 -7.26 -21.24 10.42
CA GLU A 6 -8.08 -20.46 11.35
C GLU A 6 -7.30 -19.81 12.49
N ASN A 7 -6.07 -20.29 12.78
CA ASN A 7 -5.19 -19.79 13.84
C ASN A 7 -4.35 -18.58 13.38
N SER A 8 -4.39 -18.22 12.11
CA SER A 8 -3.61 -17.09 11.56
C SER A 8 -4.14 -15.70 11.98
N GLY A 9 -5.19 -15.67 12.78
CA GLY A 9 -5.84 -14.43 13.21
C GLY A 9 -6.91 -13.92 12.24
N PRO A 10 -7.57 -12.79 12.56
CA PRO A 10 -8.65 -12.27 11.76
C PRO A 10 -8.14 -11.73 10.40
N TYR A 11 -8.96 -11.88 9.38
CA TYR A 11 -8.81 -11.14 8.13
C TYR A 11 -9.23 -9.69 8.34
N VAL A 12 -8.40 -8.75 7.89
CA VAL A 12 -8.64 -7.32 8.08
C VAL A 12 -8.89 -6.67 6.73
N TYR A 13 -10.01 -5.96 6.58
CA TYR A 13 -10.36 -5.20 5.39
C TYR A 13 -11.15 -3.94 5.76
N TRP A 14 -11.26 -3.01 4.81
CA TRP A 14 -12.02 -1.78 4.98
C TRP A 14 -13.43 -1.93 4.41
N GLN A 15 -14.44 -1.60 5.21
CA GLN A 15 -15.84 -1.61 4.79
C GLN A 15 -16.65 -0.57 5.57
N ASP A 16 -17.52 0.15 4.89
CA ASP A 16 -18.48 1.10 5.48
C ASP A 16 -17.83 2.11 6.44
N GLY A 17 -16.67 2.66 6.05
CA GLY A 17 -15.97 3.68 6.81
C GLY A 17 -15.13 3.18 7.98
N LYS A 18 -14.92 1.87 8.11
CA LYS A 18 -14.14 1.27 9.21
C LYS A 18 -13.34 0.04 8.80
N LEU A 19 -12.33 -0.28 9.60
CA LEU A 19 -11.65 -1.58 9.54
C LEU A 19 -12.55 -2.65 10.16
N VAL A 20 -12.76 -3.72 9.41
CA VAL A 20 -13.45 -4.93 9.84
C VAL A 20 -12.41 -5.99 10.14
N LYS A 21 -12.56 -6.68 11.27
CA LYS A 21 -11.79 -7.87 11.65
C LYS A 21 -12.69 -9.09 11.55
N ASP A 22 -12.47 -9.91 10.54
CA ASP A 22 -13.25 -11.11 10.25
C ASP A 22 -12.49 -12.34 10.77
N SER A 23 -12.99 -12.93 11.85
CA SER A 23 -12.40 -14.12 12.47
C SER A 23 -12.87 -15.44 11.86
N SER A 24 -13.68 -15.40 10.81
CA SER A 24 -14.07 -16.63 10.11
C SER A 24 -12.86 -17.32 9.48
N ALA A 25 -12.89 -18.64 9.43
CA ALA A 25 -11.87 -19.43 8.74
C ALA A 25 -11.85 -19.08 7.24
N GLY A 26 -10.67 -19.11 6.64
CA GLY A 26 -10.51 -18.81 5.22
C GLY A 26 -9.05 -18.62 4.83
N PRO A 27 -8.80 -18.44 3.52
CA PRO A 27 -7.45 -18.24 3.02
C PRO A 27 -6.82 -16.97 3.59
N GLY A 28 -5.50 -16.96 3.72
CA GLY A 28 -4.73 -15.82 4.16
C GLY A 28 -3.57 -15.51 3.24
N GLY A 29 -3.28 -14.22 3.06
CA GLY A 29 -2.15 -13.71 2.29
C GLY A 29 -2.17 -14.15 0.82
N SER A 30 -2.81 -13.37 -0.04
CA SER A 30 -2.93 -13.64 -1.47
C SER A 30 -2.79 -12.36 -2.28
N HIS A 31 -2.71 -12.48 -3.58
CA HIS A 31 -2.85 -11.42 -4.55
C HIS A 31 -3.42 -12.00 -5.85
N GLY A 32 -4.06 -11.17 -6.64
CA GLY A 32 -4.48 -11.50 -7.98
C GLY A 32 -3.36 -11.28 -9.01
N LYS A 33 -3.75 -11.16 -10.29
CA LYS A 33 -2.81 -10.76 -11.36
C LYS A 33 -2.35 -9.31 -11.12
N GLN A 34 -1.09 -9.03 -11.44
CA GLN A 34 -0.57 -7.68 -11.42
C GLN A 34 -1.39 -6.76 -12.35
N HIS A 35 -1.79 -5.61 -11.84
CA HIS A 35 -2.59 -4.63 -12.57
C HIS A 35 -2.39 -3.23 -11.97
N GLU A 36 -2.84 -2.20 -12.67
CA GLU A 36 -2.96 -0.84 -12.14
C GLU A 36 -4.19 -0.74 -11.24
N TYR A 37 -4.06 -0.06 -10.11
CA TYR A 37 -5.19 0.18 -9.20
C TYR A 37 -5.13 1.56 -8.57
N VAL A 38 -6.27 2.04 -8.07
CA VAL A 38 -6.38 3.34 -7.41
C VAL A 38 -6.23 3.15 -5.91
N LEU A 39 -5.32 3.88 -5.30
CA LEU A 39 -5.22 4.00 -3.86
C LEU A 39 -6.20 5.04 -3.35
N ASN A 40 -6.93 4.69 -2.31
CA ASN A 40 -7.94 5.51 -1.64
C ASN A 40 -7.41 5.94 -0.26
N GLY A 41 -7.19 7.24 -0.07
CA GLY A 41 -6.72 7.81 1.19
C GLY A 41 -7.76 7.72 2.30
N ARG A 42 -7.32 7.26 3.46
CA ARG A 42 -8.16 7.12 4.66
C ARG A 42 -7.81 8.15 5.73
N ASP A 43 -6.62 8.68 5.69
CA ASP A 43 -6.17 9.78 6.52
C ASP A 43 -5.76 10.98 5.64
N LYS A 44 -5.95 12.19 6.15
CA LYS A 44 -5.58 13.46 5.48
C LYS A 44 -4.57 14.27 6.29
N ILE A 45 -4.42 13.96 7.55
CA ILE A 45 -3.67 14.78 8.52
C ILE A 45 -2.36 14.12 8.95
N HIS A 46 -2.26 12.80 8.86
CA HIS A 46 -1.04 12.09 9.22
C HIS A 46 0.16 12.60 8.41
N SER A 47 1.29 12.83 9.04
CA SER A 47 2.47 13.48 8.43
C SER A 47 2.93 12.83 7.13
N ILE A 48 2.85 11.50 7.03
CA ILE A 48 3.26 10.75 5.84
C ILE A 48 2.43 11.16 4.61
N VAL A 49 1.11 11.30 4.77
CA VAL A 49 0.18 11.53 3.65
C VAL A 49 -0.27 12.97 3.50
N LYS A 50 0.04 13.83 4.45
CA LYS A 50 -0.36 15.24 4.40
C LYS A 50 0.07 15.92 3.10
N GLY A 51 -0.92 16.45 2.37
CA GLY A 51 -0.71 17.10 1.08
C GLY A 51 -0.67 16.16 -0.12
N LEU A 52 -0.66 14.83 0.06
CA LEU A 52 -0.83 13.88 -1.03
C LEU A 52 -2.30 13.83 -1.47
N PRO A 53 -2.58 13.50 -2.75
CA PRO A 53 -3.93 13.26 -3.22
C PRO A 53 -4.63 12.15 -2.44
N LEU A 54 -5.95 12.31 -2.20
CA LEU A 54 -6.75 11.26 -1.58
C LEU A 54 -6.94 10.04 -2.48
N LYS A 55 -6.85 10.25 -3.78
CA LYS A 55 -6.91 9.18 -4.76
C LYS A 55 -5.78 9.36 -5.77
N TRP A 56 -5.07 8.28 -6.01
CA TRP A 56 -4.04 8.28 -7.04
C TRP A 56 -3.81 6.86 -7.56
N ARG A 57 -3.44 6.78 -8.83
CA ARG A 57 -3.23 5.51 -9.54
C ARG A 57 -1.83 4.99 -9.29
N HIS A 58 -1.76 3.78 -8.74
CA HIS A 58 -0.53 3.00 -8.70
C HIS A 58 -0.36 2.23 -10.00
N THR A 59 0.87 2.00 -10.36
CA THR A 59 1.23 1.22 -11.54
C THR A 59 0.87 -0.25 -11.40
N GLN A 60 1.16 -1.02 -12.43
CA GLN A 60 1.07 -2.48 -12.40
C GLN A 60 1.90 -3.06 -11.26
N ASP A 61 1.22 -3.63 -10.29
CA ASP A 61 1.79 -4.19 -9.06
C ASP A 61 0.90 -5.34 -8.54
N GLU A 62 1.41 -6.12 -7.60
CA GLU A 62 0.64 -7.11 -6.86
C GLU A 62 -0.19 -6.39 -5.80
N LEU A 63 -1.51 -6.43 -5.92
CA LEU A 63 -2.39 -5.98 -4.85
C LEU A 63 -2.59 -7.12 -3.86
N TYR A 64 -1.89 -7.06 -2.72
CA TYR A 64 -2.03 -8.05 -1.66
C TYR A 64 -3.38 -7.94 -0.97
N ASP A 65 -4.01 -9.09 -0.75
CA ASP A 65 -5.31 -9.20 -0.12
C ASP A 65 -5.39 -10.34 0.90
N ARG A 66 -6.52 -10.44 1.59
CA ARG A 66 -6.80 -11.47 2.61
C ARG A 66 -5.74 -11.55 3.70
N MET A 67 -5.17 -10.39 4.06
CA MET A 67 -4.14 -10.33 5.10
C MET A 67 -4.72 -10.68 6.46
N ARG A 68 -4.12 -11.68 7.08
CA ARG A 68 -4.52 -12.18 8.40
C ARG A 68 -3.40 -12.00 9.41
N GLY A 69 -3.75 -11.80 10.65
CA GLY A 69 -2.75 -11.78 11.71
C GLY A 69 -3.26 -11.18 13.00
N PRO A 70 -2.49 -11.36 14.10
CA PRO A 70 -2.80 -10.77 15.39
C PRO A 70 -2.50 -9.27 15.43
N GLY A 71 -1.85 -8.73 14.42
CA GLY A 71 -1.43 -7.33 14.35
C GLY A 71 -2.60 -6.36 14.40
N ASN A 72 -2.33 -5.18 14.91
CA ASN A 72 -3.26 -4.07 14.88
C ASN A 72 -2.74 -3.04 13.89
N ILE A 73 -3.57 -2.71 12.91
CA ILE A 73 -3.36 -1.53 12.06
C ILE A 73 -3.55 -0.30 12.96
N GLY A 74 -2.58 0.58 13.01
CA GLY A 74 -2.68 1.85 13.71
C GLY A 74 -3.46 2.86 12.86
N ASP A 75 -2.77 3.85 12.31
CA ASP A 75 -3.40 4.81 11.40
C ASP A 75 -3.40 4.24 9.98
N LEU A 76 -4.57 3.90 9.46
CA LEU A 76 -4.74 3.45 8.09
C LEU A 76 -4.59 4.64 7.14
N LEU A 77 -3.60 4.60 6.27
CA LEU A 77 -3.27 5.70 5.37
C LEU A 77 -3.92 5.55 3.98
N TYR A 78 -3.76 4.38 3.37
CA TYR A 78 -4.35 4.07 2.07
C TYR A 78 -4.88 2.64 2.00
N THR A 79 -5.96 2.49 1.23
CA THR A 79 -6.52 1.19 0.83
C THR A 79 -6.61 1.11 -0.69
N ALA A 80 -6.84 -0.10 -1.23
CA ALA A 80 -7.29 -0.28 -2.60
C ALA A 80 -8.28 -1.44 -2.72
N TYR A 81 -9.16 -1.36 -3.71
CA TYR A 81 -10.11 -2.42 -4.00
C TYR A 81 -9.43 -3.56 -4.76
N SER A 82 -9.45 -4.75 -4.18
CA SER A 82 -8.92 -5.97 -4.78
C SER A 82 -9.98 -6.61 -5.67
N ASP A 83 -9.89 -6.37 -6.98
CA ASP A 83 -10.91 -6.74 -7.94
C ASP A 83 -10.97 -8.24 -8.18
N LYS A 84 -12.19 -8.80 -8.16
CA LYS A 84 -12.42 -10.22 -8.47
C LYS A 84 -12.06 -10.58 -9.91
N GLU A 85 -12.15 -9.65 -10.85
CA GLU A 85 -11.79 -9.88 -12.25
C GLU A 85 -10.28 -10.13 -12.42
N THR A 86 -9.47 -9.61 -11.53
CA THR A 86 -8.02 -9.88 -11.47
C THR A 86 -7.65 -11.07 -10.59
N GLY A 87 -8.63 -11.73 -9.98
CA GLY A 87 -8.44 -12.83 -9.02
C GLY A 87 -8.39 -12.37 -7.56
N GLY A 88 -8.75 -11.13 -7.31
CA GLY A 88 -8.73 -10.51 -5.99
C GLY A 88 -9.89 -10.94 -5.07
N SER A 89 -9.89 -10.39 -3.86
CA SER A 89 -10.85 -10.71 -2.80
C SER A 89 -12.26 -10.14 -3.04
N GLY A 90 -12.38 -9.09 -3.84
CA GLY A 90 -13.61 -8.31 -3.99
C GLY A 90 -13.86 -7.37 -2.80
N ARG A 91 -12.83 -6.99 -2.07
CA ARG A 91 -12.89 -6.11 -0.89
C ARG A 91 -11.86 -4.99 -0.98
N GLU A 92 -12.05 -3.98 -0.15
CA GLU A 92 -11.11 -2.87 0.01
C GLU A 92 -10.02 -3.27 1.02
N GLU A 93 -8.79 -3.45 0.55
CA GLU A 93 -7.68 -3.96 1.34
C GLU A 93 -6.83 -2.83 1.93
N PRO A 94 -6.39 -2.92 3.19
CA PRO A 94 -5.44 -1.98 3.78
C PRO A 94 -4.05 -2.23 3.20
N LEU A 95 -3.47 -1.25 2.52
CA LEU A 95 -2.17 -1.40 1.84
C LEU A 95 -1.05 -0.54 2.41
N VAL A 96 -1.40 0.57 3.06
CA VAL A 96 -0.42 1.49 3.65
C VAL A 96 -0.93 1.93 5.01
N ASP A 97 -0.15 1.69 6.05
CA ASP A 97 -0.51 2.04 7.41
C ASP A 97 0.71 2.48 8.22
N SER A 98 0.43 3.04 9.39
CA SER A 98 1.42 3.30 10.42
C SER A 98 0.98 2.69 11.74
N GLY A 99 1.93 2.27 12.54
CA GLY A 99 1.70 1.68 13.85
C GLY A 99 2.32 2.48 14.98
N ASN A 100 2.02 2.08 16.20
CA ASN A 100 2.66 2.61 17.39
C ASN A 100 4.18 2.49 17.29
N ALA A 101 4.91 3.33 18.03
CA ALA A 101 6.37 3.39 17.99
C ALA A 101 6.96 3.77 16.63
N ARG A 102 6.21 4.50 15.80
CA ARG A 102 6.64 4.99 14.48
C ARG A 102 7.02 3.85 13.51
N ILE A 103 6.16 2.87 13.39
CA ILE A 103 6.27 1.84 12.37
C ILE A 103 5.54 2.33 11.13
N PHE A 104 6.23 2.34 9.98
CA PHE A 104 5.62 2.55 8.67
C PHE A 104 5.59 1.22 7.93
N HIS A 105 4.43 0.87 7.41
CA HIS A 105 4.21 -0.35 6.66
C HIS A 105 3.56 -0.05 5.31
N THR A 106 4.04 -0.72 4.26
CA THR A 106 3.45 -0.68 2.91
C THR A 106 3.56 -2.03 2.24
N MET A 107 2.51 -2.43 1.53
CA MET A 107 2.46 -3.63 0.70
C MET A 107 2.69 -3.33 -0.78
N LEU A 108 3.01 -2.08 -1.11
CA LEU A 108 3.34 -1.66 -2.48
C LEU A 108 4.80 -1.97 -2.80
N GLY A 109 5.12 -2.13 -4.08
CA GLY A 109 6.50 -2.16 -4.55
C GLY A 109 7.04 -3.55 -4.81
N HIS A 110 6.29 -4.40 -5.52
CA HIS A 110 6.81 -5.66 -6.01
C HIS A 110 8.09 -5.46 -6.83
N ALA A 111 9.10 -6.26 -6.55
CA ALA A 111 10.38 -6.25 -7.24
C ALA A 111 10.58 -7.59 -7.98
N GLY A 112 10.64 -7.51 -9.30
CA GLY A 112 10.98 -8.65 -10.16
C GLY A 112 12.48 -8.85 -10.30
N ALA A 113 12.86 -9.81 -11.12
CA ALA A 113 14.26 -10.20 -11.32
C ALA A 113 15.05 -9.19 -12.17
N THR A 114 14.39 -8.38 -12.99
CA THR A 114 15.03 -7.40 -13.89
C THR A 114 14.54 -6.00 -13.61
N VAL A 115 15.24 -4.99 -14.13
CA VAL A 115 14.82 -3.57 -14.00
C VAL A 115 13.50 -3.32 -14.72
N GLU A 116 13.25 -4.01 -15.81
CA GLU A 116 12.02 -3.93 -16.59
C GLU A 116 10.82 -4.47 -15.82
N ASP A 117 11.04 -5.47 -14.96
CA ASP A 117 10.01 -6.07 -14.11
C ASP A 117 9.71 -5.24 -12.84
N ASN A 118 10.41 -4.13 -12.67
CA ASN A 118 10.33 -3.30 -11.45
C ASN A 118 9.49 -2.02 -11.65
N THR A 119 8.43 -2.07 -12.42
CA THR A 119 7.55 -0.90 -12.66
C THR A 119 6.94 -0.36 -11.37
N ALA A 120 6.59 -1.23 -10.42
CA ALA A 120 6.09 -0.84 -9.12
C ALA A 120 7.11 0.01 -8.33
N MET A 121 8.38 -0.39 -8.35
CA MET A 121 9.48 0.35 -7.72
C MET A 121 9.76 1.70 -8.40
N GLN A 122 9.44 1.83 -9.68
CA GLN A 122 9.61 3.06 -10.46
C GLN A 122 8.44 4.04 -10.27
N CYS A 123 7.32 3.60 -9.71
CA CYS A 123 6.16 4.45 -9.48
C CYS A 123 6.51 5.61 -8.55
N THR A 124 6.30 6.85 -9.03
CA THR A 124 6.58 8.06 -8.24
C THR A 124 5.79 8.08 -6.93
N GLY A 125 4.53 7.64 -6.94
CA GLY A 125 3.70 7.57 -5.74
C GLY A 125 4.27 6.63 -4.68
N PHE A 126 4.71 5.43 -5.09
CA PHE A 126 5.38 4.49 -4.20
C PHE A 126 6.67 5.08 -3.61
N GLN A 127 7.55 5.61 -4.47
CA GLN A 127 8.83 6.19 -4.02
C GLN A 127 8.62 7.34 -3.01
N VAL A 128 7.65 8.21 -3.27
CA VAL A 128 7.32 9.31 -2.35
C VAL A 128 6.79 8.79 -1.03
N LEU A 129 5.88 7.81 -1.03
CA LEU A 129 5.38 7.19 0.19
C LEU A 129 6.50 6.53 0.99
N LEU A 130 7.35 5.74 0.34
CA LEU A 130 8.45 5.04 0.98
C LEU A 130 9.42 6.01 1.65
N LEU A 131 9.83 7.07 0.94
CA LEU A 131 10.74 8.07 1.47
C LEU A 131 10.13 8.87 2.63
N ARG A 132 8.85 9.28 2.52
CA ARG A 132 8.14 10.00 3.59
C ARG A 132 7.91 9.10 4.80
N GLY A 133 7.57 7.83 4.57
CA GLY A 133 7.40 6.84 5.62
C GLY A 133 8.69 6.58 6.39
N ALA A 134 9.80 6.42 5.67
CA ALA A 134 11.13 6.25 6.26
C ALA A 134 11.56 7.49 7.07
N GLU A 135 11.39 8.69 6.53
CA GLU A 135 11.70 9.93 7.23
C GLU A 135 10.87 10.06 8.53
N TRP A 136 9.56 9.79 8.44
CA TRP A 136 8.68 9.85 9.61
C TRP A 136 9.06 8.79 10.65
N ALA A 137 9.33 7.56 10.24
CA ALA A 137 9.75 6.50 11.16
C ALA A 137 11.03 6.85 11.91
N ALA A 138 11.99 7.48 11.22
CA ALA A 138 13.26 7.89 11.81
C ALA A 138 13.14 9.12 12.72
N THR A 139 12.33 10.12 12.31
CA THR A 139 12.37 11.46 12.92
C THR A 139 11.08 11.91 13.58
N GLY A 140 9.96 11.25 13.29
CA GLY A 140 8.61 11.69 13.68
C GLY A 140 8.05 12.84 12.83
N LYS A 141 8.77 13.26 11.79
CA LYS A 141 8.41 14.40 10.92
C LYS A 141 8.54 14.01 9.46
N VAL A 142 7.91 14.79 8.58
CA VAL A 142 8.08 14.70 7.13
C VAL A 142 8.35 16.10 6.59
N THR A 143 9.53 16.30 6.01
CA THR A 143 9.95 17.56 5.39
C THR A 143 9.83 17.52 3.86
N GLN A 144 9.73 16.34 3.28
CA GLN A 144 9.63 16.16 1.84
C GLN A 144 8.33 16.73 1.29
N LYS A 145 8.46 17.60 0.30
CA LYS A 145 7.33 18.19 -0.42
C LYS A 145 6.72 17.17 -1.37
N VAL A 146 5.44 17.32 -1.67
CA VAL A 146 4.76 16.57 -2.73
C VAL A 146 5.34 17.05 -4.07
N PRO A 147 5.93 16.17 -4.88
CA PRO A 147 6.49 16.58 -6.17
C PRO A 147 5.38 16.81 -7.20
N LYS A 148 5.68 17.63 -8.21
CA LYS A 148 4.73 17.96 -9.28
C LYS A 148 4.35 16.77 -10.16
N ASP A 149 5.24 15.77 -10.23
CA ASP A 149 5.05 14.52 -10.95
C ASP A 149 4.37 13.42 -10.12
N PHE A 150 3.74 13.76 -9.00
CA PHE A 150 2.96 12.78 -8.24
C PHE A 150 1.79 12.27 -9.08
N PRO A 151 1.46 10.96 -9.06
CA PRO A 151 0.38 10.40 -9.86
C PRO A 151 -0.99 11.02 -9.51
N THR A 152 -1.89 11.03 -10.51
CA THR A 152 -3.29 11.42 -10.34
C THR A 152 -4.20 10.20 -10.20
N GLU A 153 -5.49 10.39 -10.00
CA GLU A 153 -6.47 9.28 -9.97
C GLU A 153 -6.52 8.49 -11.30
N THR A 154 -6.24 9.17 -12.41
CA THR A 154 -6.37 8.59 -13.77
C THR A 154 -5.06 8.24 -14.44
N GLN A 155 -3.92 8.71 -13.91
CA GLN A 155 -2.63 8.58 -14.58
C GLN A 155 -1.54 8.19 -13.58
N CYS A 156 -0.82 7.11 -13.91
CA CYS A 156 0.42 6.72 -13.25
C CYS A 156 1.56 7.70 -13.58
N SER A 157 2.56 7.76 -12.73
CA SER A 157 3.78 8.51 -12.96
C SER A 157 5.00 7.66 -12.59
N TYR A 158 6.04 7.74 -13.41
CA TYR A 158 7.22 6.89 -13.29
C TYR A 158 8.50 7.71 -13.26
N ARG A 159 9.44 7.29 -12.43
CA ARG A 159 10.83 7.77 -12.42
C ARG A 159 11.74 6.65 -12.88
N LYS A 160 12.00 6.61 -14.17
CA LYS A 160 12.83 5.57 -14.82
C LYS A 160 14.33 5.84 -14.73
N ASP A 161 14.73 7.08 -14.42
CA ASP A 161 16.12 7.54 -14.47
C ASP A 161 16.83 7.36 -13.11
N TYR A 162 16.69 6.19 -12.49
CA TYR A 162 17.58 5.85 -11.40
C TYR A 162 18.98 5.58 -11.98
N LYS A 163 19.78 6.64 -12.07
CA LYS A 163 21.21 6.50 -12.33
C LYS A 163 21.89 6.29 -11.00
N GLU A 164 22.50 5.12 -10.79
CA GLU A 164 23.49 4.96 -9.74
C GLU A 164 24.49 6.11 -9.86
N LYS A 165 24.56 6.97 -8.84
CA LYS A 165 25.68 7.90 -8.73
C LYS A 165 26.90 7.01 -8.47
N LYS A 166 27.72 6.83 -9.51
CA LYS A 166 29.06 6.26 -9.39
C LYS A 166 29.93 7.13 -8.49
#